data_ee6c58e0895ad22a0d3f1ca122dc1722
#
_entry.id   ee6c58e0895ad22a0d3f1ca122dc1722
#
_cell.length_a   1.000
_cell.length_b   1.000
_cell.length_c   1.000
_cell.angle_alpha   90.00
_cell.angle_beta   90.00
_cell.angle_gamma   90.00
#
_symmetry.space_group_name_H-M   'P 1'
#
loop_
_entity.id
_entity.type
_entity.pdbx_description
1 polymer ?
#
loop_
_entity_poly.entity_id
_entity_poly.type
_entity_poly.pdbx_seq_one_letter_code
_entity_poly.pdbx_strand_id
1 'polypeptide(L)'
;MNLDFSVVKNQKNLLAFSAGVDSTALFFLLLEQNIPFNIAIVNYNIRNQSKEEVFYAKELAKKYNKEIFIFDTKIENNSNFEKQARDIRYSFFEEIINKYLYKTLITAHQLNDKLEWL
;
A
#
# COMPACT_ATOMS: atom_id res chain seq x y z
N MET A 1 -0.21 -6.86 -19.85
CA MET A 1 -1.30 -6.81 -18.86
C MET A 1 -2.18 -5.61 -19.14
N ASN A 2 -3.47 -5.84 -19.20
CA ASN A 2 -4.45 -4.80 -19.52
C ASN A 2 -5.15 -4.38 -18.23
N LEU A 3 -4.80 -3.21 -17.71
CA LEU A 3 -5.39 -2.70 -16.48
C LEU A 3 -6.34 -1.55 -16.80
N ASP A 4 -7.54 -1.66 -16.27
CA ASP A 4 -8.55 -0.62 -16.44
C ASP A 4 -8.58 0.29 -15.21
N PHE A 5 -8.12 1.52 -15.37
CA PHE A 5 -8.08 2.48 -14.29
C PHE A 5 -9.26 3.45 -14.29
N SER A 6 -10.24 3.25 -15.18
CA SER A 6 -11.34 4.20 -15.31
C SER A 6 -12.14 4.36 -14.01
N VAL A 7 -12.27 3.27 -13.24
CA VAL A 7 -13.03 3.29 -11.99
C VAL A 7 -12.39 4.20 -10.94
N VAL A 8 -11.05 4.25 -10.91
CA VAL A 8 -10.33 4.95 -9.85
C VAL A 8 -9.80 6.32 -10.26
N LYS A 9 -9.99 6.72 -11.51
CA LYS A 9 -9.33 7.90 -12.07
C LYS A 9 -9.71 9.20 -11.34
N ASN A 10 -10.92 9.31 -10.85
CA ASN A 10 -11.41 10.51 -10.18
C ASN A 10 -11.83 10.25 -8.74
N GLN A 11 -11.33 9.17 -8.15
CA GLN A 11 -11.67 8.79 -6.78
C GLN A 11 -10.50 9.06 -5.85
N LYS A 12 -10.81 9.12 -4.56
CA LYS A 12 -9.80 9.19 -3.52
C LYS A 12 -9.32 7.77 -3.23
N ASN A 13 -8.09 7.46 -3.62
CA ASN A 13 -7.54 6.11 -3.57
C ASN A 13 -6.42 5.98 -2.54
N LEU A 14 -6.37 4.83 -1.87
CA LEU A 14 -5.30 4.49 -0.96
C LEU A 14 -4.55 3.29 -1.54
N LEU A 15 -3.23 3.43 -1.73
CA LEU A 15 -2.39 2.34 -2.20
C LEU A 15 -1.78 1.62 -1.01
N ALA A 16 -2.04 0.32 -0.90
CA ALA A 16 -1.37 -0.53 0.08
C ALA A 16 0.05 -0.77 -0.41
N PHE A 17 1.04 -0.14 0.22
CA PHE A 17 2.41 -0.13 -0.25
C PHE A 17 3.27 -1.02 0.63
N SER A 18 4.04 -1.91 0.02
CA SER A 18 4.93 -2.81 0.76
C SER A 18 6.41 -2.52 0.49
N ALA A 19 6.70 -1.59 -0.43
CA ALA A 19 8.04 -1.28 -0.91
C ALA A 19 8.70 -2.44 -1.68
N GLY A 20 7.94 -3.49 -1.98
CA GLY A 20 8.40 -4.56 -2.85
C GLY A 20 8.35 -4.16 -4.32
N VAL A 21 8.80 -5.06 -5.18
CA VAL A 21 8.86 -4.81 -6.63
C VAL A 21 7.47 -4.50 -7.20
N ASP A 22 6.48 -5.30 -6.87
CA ASP A 22 5.15 -5.16 -7.44
C ASP A 22 4.46 -3.89 -6.98
N SER A 23 4.51 -3.57 -5.68
CA SER A 23 3.86 -2.36 -5.19
C SER A 23 4.57 -1.10 -5.66
N THR A 24 5.89 -1.16 -5.82
CA THR A 24 6.66 -0.03 -6.36
C THR A 24 6.32 0.19 -7.83
N ALA A 25 6.22 -0.87 -8.61
CA ALA A 25 5.80 -0.77 -10.01
C ALA A 25 4.40 -0.17 -10.13
N LEU A 26 3.49 -0.60 -9.27
CA LEU A 26 2.13 -0.06 -9.25
C LEU A 26 2.11 1.41 -8.85
N PHE A 27 2.94 1.81 -7.90
CA PHE A 27 3.08 3.21 -7.51
C PHE A 27 3.41 4.09 -8.74
N PHE A 28 4.41 3.70 -9.50
CA PHE A 28 4.82 4.47 -10.68
C PHE A 28 3.81 4.39 -11.81
N LEU A 29 3.14 3.27 -11.96
CA LEU A 29 2.08 3.13 -12.96
C LEU A 29 0.92 4.08 -12.67
N LEU A 30 0.52 4.20 -11.40
CA LEU A 30 -0.52 5.13 -11.01
C LEU A 30 -0.12 6.58 -11.26
N LEU A 31 1.15 6.93 -11.01
CA LEU A 31 1.66 8.25 -11.34
C LEU A 31 1.58 8.52 -12.84
N GLU A 32 2.01 7.54 -13.64
CA GLU A 32 2.02 7.67 -15.08
C GLU A 32 0.61 7.87 -15.65
N GLN A 33 -0.37 7.22 -15.06
CA GLN A 33 -1.76 7.32 -15.47
C GLN A 33 -2.49 8.52 -14.87
N ASN A 34 -1.80 9.35 -14.09
CA ASN A 34 -2.37 10.52 -13.43
C ASN A 34 -3.55 10.18 -12.50
N ILE A 35 -3.45 9.05 -11.84
CA ILE A 35 -4.46 8.61 -10.88
C ILE A 35 -4.12 9.17 -9.51
N PRO A 36 -5.05 9.85 -8.82
CA PRO A 36 -4.76 10.37 -7.48
C PRO A 36 -4.69 9.22 -6.48
N PHE A 37 -3.69 9.27 -5.60
CA PHE A 37 -3.57 8.27 -4.54
C PHE A 37 -2.64 8.77 -3.43
N ASN A 38 -2.81 8.18 -2.26
CA ASN A 38 -1.86 8.29 -1.16
C ASN A 38 -1.48 6.87 -0.74
N ILE A 39 -0.49 6.71 0.12
CA ILE A 39 0.02 5.37 0.43
C ILE A 39 -0.09 5.04 1.91
N ALA A 40 -0.25 3.75 2.20
CA ALA A 40 -0.26 3.23 3.55
C ALA A 40 0.68 2.02 3.61
N ILE A 41 1.51 1.97 4.64
CA ILE A 41 2.49 0.90 4.81
C ILE A 41 2.49 0.45 6.27
N VAL A 42 2.66 -0.86 6.49
CA VAL A 42 2.79 -1.45 7.81
C VAL A 42 4.23 -1.87 8.01
N ASN A 43 4.82 -1.45 9.13
CA ASN A 43 6.15 -1.88 9.54
C ASN A 43 5.98 -2.91 10.65
N TYR A 44 6.35 -4.16 10.36
CA TYR A 44 6.21 -5.26 11.32
C TYR A 44 7.40 -5.38 12.27
N ASN A 45 8.47 -4.66 12.02
CA ASN A 45 9.67 -4.64 12.85
C ASN A 45 10.31 -6.02 13.06
N ILE A 46 10.27 -6.85 12.03
CA ILE A 46 10.82 -8.20 12.12
C ILE A 46 12.27 -8.29 11.69
N ARG A 47 12.77 -7.27 11.00
CA ARG A 47 14.15 -7.24 10.52
C ARG A 47 14.53 -5.80 10.18
N ASN A 48 15.83 -5.56 10.02
CA ASN A 48 16.32 -4.22 9.67
C ASN A 48 15.76 -3.72 8.34
N GLN A 49 15.49 -4.62 7.44
CA GLN A 49 14.92 -4.28 6.13
C GLN A 49 13.57 -3.56 6.26
N SER A 50 12.81 -3.84 7.31
CA SER A 50 11.53 -3.16 7.53
C SER A 50 11.71 -1.65 7.67
N LYS A 51 12.76 -1.21 8.34
CA LYS A 51 13.06 0.22 8.49
C LYS A 51 13.46 0.85 7.15
N GLU A 52 14.23 0.13 6.34
CA GLU A 52 14.64 0.60 5.03
C GLU A 52 13.45 0.73 4.10
N GLU A 53 12.51 -0.20 4.17
CA GLU A 53 11.29 -0.16 3.37
C GLU A 53 10.43 1.05 3.73
N VAL A 54 10.27 1.34 5.02
CA VAL A 54 9.53 2.51 5.46
C VAL A 54 10.24 3.79 5.04
N PHE A 55 11.56 3.84 5.17
CA PHE A 55 12.33 4.99 4.74
C PHE A 55 12.14 5.25 3.25
N TYR A 56 12.22 4.20 2.45
CA TYR A 56 12.01 4.30 1.01
C TYR A 56 10.61 4.82 0.69
N ALA A 57 9.60 4.30 1.38
CA ALA A 57 8.23 4.75 1.19
C ALA A 57 8.08 6.24 1.51
N LYS A 58 8.70 6.70 2.59
CA LYS A 58 8.67 8.12 2.97
C LYS A 58 9.34 8.99 1.91
N GLU A 59 10.46 8.53 1.36
CA GLU A 59 11.16 9.27 0.32
C GLU A 59 10.33 9.40 -0.95
N LEU A 60 9.66 8.31 -1.35
CA LEU A 60 8.77 8.36 -2.51
C LEU A 60 7.59 9.29 -2.26
N ALA A 61 6.98 9.21 -1.10
CA ALA A 61 5.85 10.06 -0.75
C ALA A 61 6.24 11.53 -0.81
N LYS A 62 7.40 11.88 -0.27
CA LYS A 62 7.90 13.24 -0.27
C LYS A 62 8.19 13.71 -1.70
N LYS A 63 8.87 12.88 -2.49
CA LYS A 63 9.26 13.24 -3.84
C LYS A 63 8.06 13.50 -4.74
N TYR A 64 7.01 12.70 -4.59
CA TYR A 64 5.83 12.79 -5.45
C TYR A 64 4.63 13.44 -4.77
N ASN A 65 4.86 14.07 -3.62
CA ASN A 65 3.85 14.84 -2.90
C ASN A 65 2.63 14.00 -2.53
N LYS A 66 2.88 12.82 -1.95
CA LYS A 66 1.82 11.93 -1.46
C LYS A 66 1.78 11.94 0.05
N GLU A 67 0.59 11.80 0.62
CA GLU A 67 0.48 11.53 2.04
C GLU A 67 0.82 10.07 2.30
N ILE A 68 1.46 9.80 3.43
CA ILE A 68 1.84 8.46 3.82
C ILE A 68 1.31 8.17 5.22
N PHE A 69 0.67 7.03 5.36
CA PHE A 69 0.18 6.53 6.65
C PHE A 69 1.02 5.32 7.02
N ILE A 70 1.62 5.35 8.20
CA ILE A 70 2.51 4.29 8.65
C ILE A 70 1.97 3.69 9.94
N PHE A 71 1.84 2.37 9.97
CA PHE A 71 1.50 1.67 11.19
C PHE A 71 2.71 0.84 11.62
N ASP A 72 3.27 1.17 12.79
CA ASP A 72 4.37 0.41 13.38
C ASP A 72 3.77 -0.59 14.35
N THR A 73 4.11 -1.85 14.15
CA THR A 73 3.68 -2.92 15.01
C THR A 73 4.82 -3.92 15.16
N LYS A 74 4.63 -4.89 16.02
CA LYS A 74 5.60 -5.97 16.18
C LYS A 74 4.83 -7.27 16.35
N ILE A 75 5.09 -8.22 15.46
CA ILE A 75 4.51 -9.55 15.56
C ILE A 75 5.63 -10.56 15.52
N GLU A 76 5.41 -11.69 16.20
CA GLU A 76 6.40 -12.74 16.25
C GLU A 76 6.42 -13.51 14.93
N ASN A 77 7.63 -13.83 14.47
CA ASN A 77 7.80 -14.60 13.26
C ASN A 77 7.61 -16.09 13.57
N ASN A 78 6.36 -16.51 13.57
CA ASN A 78 6.00 -17.89 13.85
C ASN A 78 5.10 -18.44 12.74
N SER A 79 4.51 -19.62 12.98
CA SER A 79 3.69 -20.28 11.96
C SER A 79 2.42 -19.52 11.59
N ASN A 80 1.97 -18.60 12.43
CA ASN A 80 0.79 -17.78 12.15
C ASN A 80 1.12 -16.39 11.63
N PHE A 81 2.40 -16.13 11.32
CA PHE A 81 2.85 -14.81 10.92
C PHE A 81 2.05 -14.25 9.74
N GLU A 82 1.88 -15.05 8.70
CA GLU A 82 1.20 -14.58 7.48
C GLU A 82 -0.24 -14.16 7.76
N LYS A 83 -0.95 -14.94 8.56
CA LYS A 83 -2.33 -14.61 8.90
C LYS A 83 -2.40 -13.36 9.77
N GLN A 84 -1.54 -13.27 10.78
CA GLN A 84 -1.50 -12.10 11.66
C GLN A 84 -1.14 -10.83 10.90
N ALA A 85 -0.17 -10.93 10.01
CA ALA A 85 0.26 -9.79 9.19
C ALA A 85 -0.88 -9.29 8.31
N ARG A 86 -1.59 -10.22 7.67
CA ARG A 86 -2.73 -9.88 6.82
C ARG A 86 -3.83 -9.19 7.61
N ASP A 87 -4.20 -9.75 8.76
CA ASP A 87 -5.26 -9.18 9.58
C ASP A 87 -4.91 -7.77 10.04
N ILE A 88 -3.66 -7.56 10.44
CA ILE A 88 -3.18 -6.26 10.88
C ILE A 88 -3.23 -5.26 9.72
N ARG A 89 -2.75 -5.66 8.53
CA ARG A 89 -2.76 -4.79 7.36
C ARG A 89 -4.16 -4.31 7.02
N TYR A 90 -5.08 -5.23 6.90
CA TYR A 90 -6.44 -4.88 6.47
C TYR A 90 -7.18 -4.08 7.53
N SER A 91 -6.97 -4.38 8.81
CA SER A 91 -7.54 -3.56 9.89
C SER A 91 -7.04 -2.12 9.82
N PHE A 92 -5.74 -1.95 9.58
CA PHE A 92 -5.13 -0.64 9.47
C PHE A 92 -5.66 0.12 8.26
N PHE A 93 -5.70 -0.53 7.11
CA PHE A 93 -6.19 0.11 5.89
C PHE A 93 -7.66 0.50 6.02
N GLU A 94 -8.46 -0.38 6.61
CA GLU A 94 -9.88 -0.09 6.84
C GLU A 94 -10.07 1.12 7.74
N GLU A 95 -9.27 1.24 8.79
CA GLU A 95 -9.30 2.37 9.69
C GLU A 95 -9.01 3.68 8.95
N ILE A 96 -7.99 3.69 8.10
CA ILE A 96 -7.65 4.87 7.32
C ILE A 96 -8.73 5.20 6.30
N ILE A 97 -9.24 4.19 5.63
CA ILE A 97 -10.30 4.37 4.64
C ILE A 97 -11.51 5.04 5.28
N ASN A 98 -11.92 4.56 6.44
CA ASN A 98 -13.09 5.10 7.12
C ASN A 98 -12.84 6.49 7.68
N LYS A 99 -11.66 6.73 8.25
CA LYS A 99 -11.34 7.99 8.89
C LYS A 99 -11.16 9.12 7.88
N TYR A 100 -10.53 8.84 6.75
CA TYR A 100 -10.18 9.86 5.76
C TYR A 100 -11.02 9.78 4.49
N LEU A 101 -12.03 8.93 4.49
CA LEU A 101 -13.01 8.83 3.40
C LEU A 101 -12.40 8.45 2.05
N TYR A 102 -11.48 7.52 2.07
CA TYR A 102 -10.99 6.93 0.82
C TYR A 102 -12.08 6.05 0.21
N LYS A 103 -12.10 5.99 -1.11
CA LYS A 103 -13.12 5.21 -1.83
C LYS A 103 -12.64 3.87 -2.31
N THR A 104 -11.33 3.73 -2.50
CA THR A 104 -10.77 2.51 -3.08
C THR A 104 -9.44 2.19 -2.41
N LEU A 105 -9.25 0.92 -2.09
CA LEU A 105 -7.95 0.39 -1.69
C LEU A 105 -7.35 -0.34 -2.88
N ILE A 106 -6.17 0.08 -3.31
CA ILE A 106 -5.47 -0.53 -4.42
C ILE A 106 -4.35 -1.40 -3.86
N THR A 107 -4.31 -2.65 -4.26
CA THR A 107 -3.28 -3.59 -3.81
C THR A 107 -2.62 -4.26 -5.00
N ALA A 108 -1.36 -4.67 -4.82
CA ALA A 108 -0.60 -5.35 -5.85
C ALA A 108 -0.24 -6.77 -5.40
N HIS A 109 -1.26 -7.63 -5.32
CA HIS A 109 -1.04 -9.02 -4.92
C HIS A 109 -0.42 -9.85 -6.04
N GLN A 110 -0.96 -9.70 -7.22
CA GLN A 110 -0.53 -10.46 -8.38
C GLN A 110 -0.51 -9.54 -9.59
N LEU A 111 0.53 -8.71 -9.65
CA LEU A 111 0.64 -7.70 -10.70
C LEU A 111 0.60 -8.32 -12.10
N ASN A 112 1.09 -9.54 -12.24
CA ASN A 112 1.10 -10.22 -13.53
C ASN A 112 -0.28 -10.71 -13.95
N ASP A 113 -1.19 -10.85 -13.02
CA ASP A 113 -2.53 -11.38 -13.31
C ASP A 113 -3.58 -10.27 -13.32
N LYS A 114 -3.73 -9.58 -12.20
CA LYS A 114 -4.77 -8.55 -12.06
C LYS A 114 -4.53 -7.68 -10.83
N LEU A 115 -5.15 -6.51 -10.85
CA LEU A 115 -5.29 -5.68 -9.68
C LEU A 115 -6.57 -6.05 -8.97
N GLU A 116 -6.57 -5.91 -7.65
CA GLU A 116 -7.78 -6.07 -6.85
C GLU A 116 -8.26 -4.70 -6.40
N TRP A 117 -9.54 -4.44 -6.63
CA TRP A 117 -10.20 -3.22 -6.19
C TRP A 117 -11.08 -3.54 -5.00
N LEU A 118 -10.89 -2.84 -3.89
CA LEU A 118 -11.65 -3.06 -2.68
C LEU A 118 -12.49 -1.85 -2.30
#